data_b0f1cc285d7dc99205f841e84aabc501
#
_entry.id   b0f1cc285d7dc99205f841e84aabc501
#
_cell.length_a   1.000
_cell.length_b   1.000
_cell.length_c   1.000
_cell.angle_alpha   90.00
_cell.angle_beta   90.00
_cell.angle_gamma   90.00
#
_symmetry.space_group_name_H-M   'P 1'
#
loop_
_entity.id
_entity.type
_entity.pdbx_description
1 polymer ?
#
loop_
_entity_poly.entity_id
_entity_poly.type
_entity_poly.pdbx_seq_one_letter_code
_entity_poly.pdbx_strand_id
1 'polypeptide(L)'
;RRIGVIGTAATIRSRSYEKLLRQLVPGVEITARACPLFVPLVEAGYVDHSEETKQQVTKLVIAQYLTEVRDAGVDTLILGCTHYPLLKTMIGEFMGQSVTLVDPAKTAAHHLERTLSERGLRAAQEQEGQAHFYVSDVPDSFVQTADLFLGEYKGGPVDQIAIDKY
;
A
#
# COMPACT_ATOMS: atom_id res chain seq x y z
N ARG A 1 21.89 -7.65 4.24
CA ARG A 1 20.42 -7.45 4.24
C ARG A 1 19.83 -7.99 2.95
N ARG A 2 18.74 -8.69 3.05
CA ARG A 2 17.99 -9.23 1.91
C ARG A 2 16.59 -8.62 1.91
N ILE A 3 16.34 -7.73 0.94
CA ILE A 3 15.11 -6.95 0.88
C ILE A 3 14.23 -7.47 -0.25
N GLY A 4 13.00 -7.84 0.10
CA GLY A 4 11.93 -8.08 -0.85
C GLY A 4 11.21 -6.78 -1.21
N VAL A 5 10.82 -6.63 -2.47
CA VAL A 5 9.95 -5.54 -2.93
C VAL A 5 8.83 -6.13 -3.73
N ILE A 6 7.60 -5.93 -3.28
CA ILE A 6 6.42 -6.29 -4.06
C ILE A 6 5.70 -5.04 -4.55
N GLY A 7 5.12 -5.11 -5.74
CA GLY A 7 4.45 -3.96 -6.35
C GLY A 7 3.64 -4.34 -7.58
N THR A 8 3.02 -3.34 -8.19
CA THR A 8 2.38 -3.53 -9.50
C THR A 8 3.42 -3.83 -10.58
N ALA A 9 2.99 -4.37 -11.71
CA ALA A 9 3.89 -4.63 -12.84
C ALA A 9 4.63 -3.35 -13.30
N ALA A 10 3.97 -2.19 -13.25
CA ALA A 10 4.58 -0.91 -13.58
C ALA A 10 5.67 -0.51 -12.56
N THR A 11 5.38 -0.64 -11.26
CA THR A 11 6.32 -0.35 -10.18
C THR A 11 7.59 -1.20 -10.29
N ILE A 12 7.43 -2.50 -10.45
CA ILE A 12 8.57 -3.43 -10.56
C ILE A 12 9.37 -3.17 -11.84
N ARG A 13 8.70 -2.95 -12.95
CA ARG A 13 9.34 -2.65 -14.24
C ARG A 13 10.17 -1.35 -14.23
N SER A 14 9.74 -0.35 -13.44
CA SER A 14 10.48 0.92 -13.31
C SER A 14 11.84 0.75 -12.60
N ARG A 15 11.99 -0.29 -11.78
CA ARG A 15 13.15 -0.56 -10.93
C ARG A 15 13.51 0.60 -9.98
N SER A 16 12.57 1.49 -9.68
CA SER A 16 12.82 2.67 -8.85
C SER A 16 13.27 2.29 -7.43
N TYR A 17 12.60 1.30 -6.81
CA TYR A 17 12.99 0.78 -5.49
C TYR A 17 14.39 0.18 -5.51
N GLU A 18 14.70 -0.65 -6.52
CA GLU A 18 16.03 -1.28 -6.62
C GLU A 18 17.14 -0.24 -6.75
N LYS A 19 16.94 0.77 -7.61
CA LYS A 19 17.91 1.85 -7.82
C LYS A 19 18.20 2.60 -6.52
N LEU A 20 17.13 3.01 -5.82
CA LEU A 20 17.25 3.76 -4.58
C LEU A 20 17.86 2.91 -3.45
N LEU A 21 17.40 1.68 -3.28
CA LEU A 21 17.92 0.78 -2.23
C LEU A 21 19.40 0.49 -2.41
N ARG A 22 19.89 0.29 -3.63
CA ARG A 22 21.32 0.09 -3.90
C ARG A 22 22.18 1.30 -3.56
N GLN A 23 21.61 2.52 -3.69
CA GLN A 23 22.28 3.75 -3.29
C GLN A 23 22.33 3.91 -1.78
N LEU A 24 21.25 3.58 -1.08
CA LEU A 24 21.12 3.76 0.36
C LEU A 24 21.79 2.64 1.18
N VAL A 25 21.83 1.43 0.66
CA VAL A 25 22.33 0.24 1.35
C VAL A 25 23.31 -0.52 0.44
N PRO A 26 24.60 -0.19 0.47
CA PRO A 26 25.60 -0.90 -0.31
C PRO A 26 25.61 -2.41 0.00
N GLY A 27 25.67 -3.23 -1.05
CA GLY A 27 25.70 -4.69 -0.91
C GLY A 27 24.34 -5.33 -0.58
N VAL A 28 23.22 -4.59 -0.67
CA VAL A 28 21.87 -5.15 -0.46
C VAL A 28 21.51 -6.15 -1.57
N GLU A 29 21.00 -7.30 -1.16
CA GLU A 29 20.37 -8.26 -2.06
C GLU A 29 18.89 -7.92 -2.18
N ILE A 30 18.36 -7.81 -3.40
CA ILE A 30 16.98 -7.37 -3.64
C ILE A 30 16.26 -8.41 -4.47
N THR A 31 15.12 -8.88 -3.95
CA THR A 31 14.18 -9.74 -4.67
C THR A 31 12.91 -8.94 -4.95
N ALA A 32 12.66 -8.62 -6.22
CA ALA A 32 11.52 -7.81 -6.64
C ALA A 32 10.48 -8.67 -7.36
N ARG A 33 9.21 -8.58 -6.94
CA ARG A 33 8.11 -9.38 -7.51
C ARG A 33 6.89 -8.53 -7.83
N ALA A 34 6.41 -8.64 -9.07
CA ALA A 34 5.11 -8.07 -9.47
C ALA A 34 3.96 -8.96 -8.97
N CYS A 35 2.95 -8.34 -8.36
CA CYS A 35 1.76 -9.01 -7.84
C CYS A 35 0.49 -8.40 -8.46
N PRO A 36 0.23 -8.63 -9.76
CA PRO A 36 -0.82 -7.92 -10.50
C PRO A 36 -2.24 -8.20 -9.99
N LEU A 37 -2.51 -9.32 -9.35
CA LEU A 37 -3.84 -9.65 -8.83
C LEU A 37 -4.14 -9.01 -7.46
N PHE A 38 -3.16 -8.45 -6.74
CA PHE A 38 -3.42 -7.90 -5.42
C PHE A 38 -4.33 -6.67 -5.46
N VAL A 39 -4.17 -5.79 -6.41
CA VAL A 39 -5.05 -4.60 -6.56
C VAL A 39 -6.49 -5.02 -6.84
N PRO A 40 -6.80 -5.82 -7.86
CA PRO A 40 -8.18 -6.30 -8.10
C PRO A 40 -8.80 -7.04 -6.90
N LEU A 41 -8.02 -7.84 -6.17
CA LEU A 41 -8.52 -8.51 -4.97
C LEU A 41 -8.92 -7.50 -3.89
N VAL A 42 -8.08 -6.51 -3.61
CA VAL A 42 -8.37 -5.46 -2.64
C VAL A 42 -9.62 -4.70 -3.03
N GLU A 43 -9.71 -4.22 -4.28
CA GLU A 43 -10.87 -3.46 -4.78
C GLU A 43 -12.17 -4.27 -4.77
N ALA A 44 -12.08 -5.59 -4.91
CA ALA A 44 -13.21 -6.51 -4.77
C ALA A 44 -13.50 -6.89 -3.29
N GLY A 45 -12.81 -6.28 -2.32
CA GLY A 45 -13.03 -6.52 -0.89
C GLY A 45 -12.47 -7.84 -0.36
N TYR A 46 -11.46 -8.41 -1.02
CA TYR A 46 -10.73 -9.60 -0.56
C TYR A 46 -9.54 -9.21 0.32
N VAL A 47 -9.84 -8.62 1.45
CA VAL A 47 -8.88 -7.98 2.38
C VAL A 47 -8.77 -8.73 3.70
N ASP A 48 -7.85 -8.32 4.58
CA ASP A 48 -7.56 -8.96 5.87
C ASP A 48 -8.80 -9.16 6.77
N HIS A 49 -9.79 -8.27 6.66
CA HIS A 49 -11.02 -8.31 7.47
C HIS A 49 -12.24 -8.88 6.72
N SER A 50 -12.04 -9.44 5.54
CA SER A 50 -13.11 -10.05 4.76
C SER A 50 -13.51 -11.43 5.30
N GLU A 51 -14.60 -11.99 4.76
CA GLU A 51 -15.05 -13.34 5.07
C GLU A 51 -13.97 -14.38 4.78
N GLU A 52 -14.01 -15.48 5.52
CA GLU A 52 -12.99 -16.55 5.45
C GLU A 52 -12.75 -17.07 4.04
N THR A 53 -13.82 -17.26 3.26
CA THR A 53 -13.72 -17.72 1.86
C THR A 53 -12.94 -16.76 0.98
N LYS A 54 -13.14 -15.46 1.14
CA LYS A 54 -12.38 -14.42 0.45
C LYS A 54 -10.92 -14.42 0.88
N GLN A 55 -10.66 -14.54 2.20
CA GLN A 55 -9.30 -14.62 2.72
C GLN A 55 -8.56 -15.86 2.19
N GLN A 56 -9.22 -17.00 2.07
CA GLN A 56 -8.63 -18.21 1.51
C GLN A 56 -8.16 -18.00 0.06
N VAL A 57 -8.98 -17.36 -0.78
CA VAL A 57 -8.58 -16.99 -2.15
C VAL A 57 -7.35 -16.09 -2.14
N THR A 58 -7.35 -15.05 -1.31
CA THR A 58 -6.22 -14.13 -1.20
C THR A 58 -4.96 -14.84 -0.72
N LYS A 59 -5.04 -15.73 0.27
CA LYS A 59 -3.92 -16.54 0.77
C LYS A 59 -3.30 -17.41 -0.32
N LEU A 60 -4.12 -18.03 -1.20
CA LEU A 60 -3.63 -18.78 -2.35
C LEU A 60 -2.85 -17.90 -3.33
N VAL A 61 -3.37 -16.70 -3.62
CA VAL A 61 -2.70 -15.75 -4.52
C VAL A 61 -1.42 -15.19 -3.88
N ILE A 62 -1.42 -14.93 -2.57
CA ILE A 62 -0.21 -14.56 -1.82
C ILE A 62 0.85 -15.66 -1.95
N ALA A 63 0.49 -16.91 -1.70
CA ALA A 63 1.42 -18.03 -1.84
C ALA A 63 1.97 -18.14 -3.26
N GLN A 64 1.13 -17.97 -4.28
CA GLN A 64 1.53 -18.00 -5.69
C GLN A 64 2.61 -16.95 -6.01
N TYR A 65 2.50 -15.76 -5.47
CA TYR A 65 3.46 -14.68 -5.77
C TYR A 65 4.65 -14.63 -4.82
N LEU A 66 4.46 -14.95 -3.54
CA LEU A 66 5.46 -14.67 -2.52
C LEU A 66 6.31 -15.86 -2.13
N THR A 67 6.04 -17.09 -2.63
CA THR A 67 6.88 -18.26 -2.35
C THR A 67 8.33 -17.99 -2.74
N GLU A 68 8.59 -17.48 -3.94
CA GLU A 68 9.94 -17.17 -4.41
C GLU A 68 10.61 -16.09 -3.53
N VAL A 69 9.85 -15.07 -3.11
CA VAL A 69 10.36 -13.98 -2.25
C VAL A 69 10.72 -14.52 -0.87
N ARG A 70 9.86 -15.37 -0.29
CA ARG A 70 10.10 -16.03 1.00
C ARG A 70 11.32 -16.95 0.93
N ASP A 71 11.40 -17.77 -0.11
CA ASP A 71 12.48 -18.76 -0.28
C ASP A 71 13.84 -18.09 -0.58
N ALA A 72 13.84 -16.86 -1.10
CA ALA A 72 15.03 -16.02 -1.18
C ALA A 72 15.52 -15.56 0.21
N GLY A 73 14.78 -15.84 1.27
CA GLY A 73 15.15 -15.57 2.65
C GLY A 73 15.27 -14.09 2.97
N VAL A 74 14.36 -13.27 2.44
CA VAL A 74 14.33 -11.83 2.74
C VAL A 74 14.07 -11.59 4.23
N ASP A 75 14.73 -10.60 4.80
CA ASP A 75 14.53 -10.15 6.19
C ASP A 75 13.54 -8.96 6.28
N THR A 76 13.32 -8.30 5.17
CA THR A 76 12.46 -7.11 5.06
C THR A 76 11.66 -7.21 3.77
N LEU A 77 10.36 -6.90 3.81
CA LEU A 77 9.49 -6.86 2.63
C LEU A 77 8.81 -5.49 2.52
N ILE A 78 9.06 -4.78 1.42
CA ILE A 78 8.44 -3.49 1.13
C ILE A 78 7.14 -3.70 0.34
N LEU A 79 6.03 -3.18 0.88
CA LEU A 79 4.72 -3.20 0.25
C LEU A 79 4.59 -2.02 -0.74
N GLY A 80 5.17 -2.16 -1.94
CA GLY A 80 5.34 -1.10 -2.93
C GLY A 80 4.08 -0.72 -3.71
N CYS A 81 2.91 -0.80 -3.09
CA CYS A 81 1.63 -0.35 -3.64
C CYS A 81 0.71 0.09 -2.50
N THR A 82 -0.09 1.13 -2.74
CA THR A 82 -1.02 1.68 -1.74
C THR A 82 -2.11 0.70 -1.29
N HIS A 83 -2.45 -0.28 -2.12
CA HIS A 83 -3.46 -1.31 -1.82
C HIS A 83 -2.93 -2.41 -0.89
N TYR A 84 -1.65 -2.71 -0.95
CA TYR A 84 -1.08 -3.89 -0.28
C TYR A 84 -1.12 -3.86 1.26
N PRO A 85 -1.14 -2.68 1.93
CA PRO A 85 -1.36 -2.64 3.37
C PRO A 85 -2.68 -3.26 3.85
N LEU A 86 -3.70 -3.35 2.99
CA LEU A 86 -4.97 -4.03 3.29
C LEU A 86 -4.89 -5.57 3.27
N LEU A 87 -3.76 -6.12 2.82
CA LEU A 87 -3.41 -7.54 2.82
C LEU A 87 -2.27 -7.84 3.82
N LYS A 88 -1.89 -6.87 4.66
CA LYS A 88 -0.67 -6.93 5.46
C LYS A 88 -0.64 -8.09 6.43
N THR A 89 -1.77 -8.40 7.05
CA THR A 89 -1.87 -9.52 8.01
C THR A 89 -1.64 -10.84 7.31
N MET A 90 -2.35 -11.12 6.22
CA MET A 90 -2.20 -12.36 5.45
C MET A 90 -0.81 -12.48 4.80
N ILE A 91 -0.23 -11.37 4.31
CA ILE A 91 1.15 -11.35 3.81
C ILE A 91 2.12 -11.68 4.95
N GLY A 92 1.95 -11.08 6.13
CA GLY A 92 2.79 -11.32 7.29
C GLY A 92 2.73 -12.76 7.79
N GLU A 93 1.53 -13.35 7.83
CA GLU A 93 1.33 -14.77 8.16
C GLU A 93 2.11 -15.68 7.19
N PHE A 94 2.05 -15.39 5.90
CA PHE A 94 2.74 -16.17 4.87
C PHE A 94 4.27 -16.02 4.92
N MET A 95 4.76 -14.79 5.09
CA MET A 95 6.21 -14.50 5.13
C MET A 95 6.87 -14.94 6.42
N GLY A 96 6.12 -15.02 7.51
CA GLY A 96 6.62 -15.40 8.83
C GLY A 96 7.09 -14.20 9.68
N GLN A 97 7.16 -14.43 10.99
CA GLN A 97 7.43 -13.37 11.99
C GLN A 97 8.85 -12.76 11.92
N SER A 98 9.78 -13.45 11.28
CA SER A 98 11.16 -12.95 11.09
C SER A 98 11.29 -11.89 10.00
N VAL A 99 10.25 -11.69 9.18
CA VAL A 99 10.25 -10.72 8.08
C VAL A 99 9.56 -9.43 8.50
N THR A 100 10.30 -8.33 8.45
CA THR A 100 9.73 -7.00 8.71
C THR A 100 8.97 -6.49 7.49
N LEU A 101 7.67 -6.23 7.66
CA LEU A 101 6.85 -5.61 6.61
C LEU A 101 6.94 -4.09 6.69
N VAL A 102 7.38 -3.46 5.62
CA VAL A 102 7.47 -2.00 5.49
C VAL A 102 6.27 -1.49 4.69
N ASP A 103 5.48 -0.65 5.34
CA ASP A 103 4.35 0.07 4.75
C ASP A 103 4.79 1.50 4.40
N PRO A 104 5.01 1.82 3.11
CA PRO A 104 5.47 3.14 2.69
C PRO A 104 4.47 4.25 2.98
N ALA A 105 3.16 3.97 2.95
CA ALA A 105 2.13 4.98 3.22
C ALA A 105 2.19 5.43 4.68
N LYS A 106 2.30 4.49 5.62
CA LYS A 106 2.48 4.80 7.04
C LYS A 106 3.77 5.58 7.29
N THR A 107 4.86 5.20 6.63
CA THR A 107 6.15 5.89 6.72
C THR A 107 6.06 7.31 6.18
N ALA A 108 5.37 7.52 5.05
CA ALA A 108 5.16 8.84 4.46
C ALA A 108 4.30 9.73 5.38
N ALA A 109 3.24 9.19 5.99
CA ALA A 109 2.41 9.94 6.93
C ALA A 109 3.21 10.44 8.14
N HIS A 110 4.03 9.59 8.75
CA HIS A 110 4.92 10.01 9.84
C HIS A 110 5.97 11.06 9.40
N HIS A 111 6.50 10.91 8.18
CA HIS A 111 7.44 11.91 7.65
C HIS A 111 6.75 13.26 7.43
N LEU A 112 5.53 13.25 6.89
CA LEU A 112 4.72 14.46 6.70
C LEU A 112 4.45 15.16 8.04
N GLU A 113 3.98 14.41 9.04
CA GLU A 113 3.72 14.95 10.39
C GLU A 113 4.96 15.64 10.97
N ARG A 114 6.11 14.98 10.89
CA ARG A 114 7.39 15.56 11.34
C ARG A 114 7.73 16.83 10.57
N THR A 115 7.62 16.79 9.24
CA THR A 115 7.93 17.95 8.38
C THR A 115 7.04 19.15 8.70
N LEU A 116 5.74 18.93 8.90
CA LEU A 116 4.80 19.98 9.29
C LEU A 116 5.16 20.58 10.66
N SER A 117 5.55 19.72 11.61
CA SER A 117 5.97 20.17 12.95
C SER A 117 7.24 21.01 12.88
N GLU A 118 8.27 20.53 12.19
CA GLU A 118 9.58 21.20 12.06
C GLU A 118 9.45 22.56 11.34
N ARG A 119 8.48 22.70 10.44
CA ARG A 119 8.24 23.93 9.67
C ARG A 119 7.22 24.87 10.32
N GLY A 120 6.63 24.50 11.46
CA GLY A 120 5.57 25.27 12.12
C GLY A 120 4.27 25.37 11.30
N LEU A 121 4.00 24.37 10.45
CA LEU A 121 2.84 24.34 9.54
C LEU A 121 1.70 23.43 10.06
N ARG A 122 1.80 22.90 11.29
CA ARG A 122 0.69 22.13 11.88
C ARG A 122 -0.51 23.04 12.11
N ALA A 123 -1.71 22.56 11.77
CA ALA A 123 -2.95 23.21 12.15
C ALA A 123 -3.09 23.28 13.68
N ALA A 124 -3.77 24.31 14.20
CA ALA A 124 -4.12 24.37 15.61
C ALA A 124 -4.99 23.16 15.99
N GLN A 125 -4.76 22.57 17.16
CA GLN A 125 -5.42 21.32 17.62
C GLN A 125 -6.95 21.44 17.74
N GLU A 126 -7.50 22.63 17.76
CA GLU A 126 -8.93 22.90 17.92
C GLU A 126 -9.73 22.90 16.61
N GLN A 127 -9.05 22.75 15.47
CA GLN A 127 -9.74 22.74 14.17
C GLN A 127 -9.85 21.31 13.64
N GLU A 128 -11.08 20.82 13.54
CA GLU A 128 -11.37 19.64 12.75
C GLU A 128 -11.09 19.94 11.26
N GLY A 129 -10.22 19.13 10.65
CA GLY A 129 -9.94 19.23 9.22
C GLY A 129 -11.16 18.83 8.40
N GLN A 130 -11.39 19.50 7.28
CA GLN A 130 -12.38 19.11 6.29
C GLN A 130 -11.67 18.51 5.09
N ALA A 131 -12.16 17.38 4.61
CA ALA A 131 -11.68 16.75 3.38
C ALA A 131 -12.69 16.98 2.26
N HIS A 132 -12.20 17.34 1.08
CA HIS A 132 -12.98 17.45 -0.14
C HIS A 132 -12.27 16.64 -1.22
N PHE A 133 -12.98 15.72 -1.86
CA PHE A 133 -12.37 14.80 -2.81
C PHE A 133 -12.85 15.11 -4.22
N TYR A 134 -11.94 15.00 -5.17
CA TYR A 134 -12.20 15.19 -6.58
C TYR A 134 -11.78 13.94 -7.35
N VAL A 135 -12.67 13.44 -8.19
CA VAL A 135 -12.44 12.23 -8.98
C VAL A 135 -12.72 12.49 -10.45
N SER A 136 -12.03 11.77 -11.33
CA SER A 136 -12.25 11.82 -12.77
C SER A 136 -13.31 10.84 -13.26
N ASP A 137 -13.67 9.87 -12.41
CA ASP A 137 -14.66 8.85 -12.68
C ASP A 137 -15.89 9.01 -11.76
N VAL A 138 -16.77 8.03 -11.74
CA VAL A 138 -18.03 8.05 -10.98
C VAL A 138 -17.74 8.14 -9.47
N PRO A 139 -18.29 9.17 -8.76
CA PRO A 139 -18.06 9.36 -7.33
C PRO A 139 -18.40 8.17 -6.45
N ASP A 140 -19.49 7.43 -6.78
CA ASP A 140 -19.92 6.27 -5.99
C ASP A 140 -18.85 5.16 -5.94
N SER A 141 -18.13 4.93 -7.03
CA SER A 141 -17.02 3.97 -7.07
C SER A 141 -15.87 4.37 -6.15
N PHE A 142 -15.60 5.68 -6.05
CA PHE A 142 -14.60 6.21 -5.13
C PHE A 142 -15.01 5.98 -3.67
N VAL A 143 -16.27 6.27 -3.31
CA VAL A 143 -16.77 6.09 -1.93
C VAL A 143 -16.63 4.64 -1.50
N GLN A 144 -17.05 3.68 -2.34
CA GLN A 144 -16.90 2.25 -2.04
C GLN A 144 -15.45 1.84 -1.79
N THR A 145 -14.52 2.35 -2.60
CA THR A 145 -13.09 2.09 -2.42
C THR A 145 -12.56 2.80 -1.18
N ALA A 146 -12.97 4.05 -0.93
CA ALA A 146 -12.54 4.81 0.24
C ALA A 146 -12.94 4.12 1.56
N ASP A 147 -14.11 3.49 1.64
CA ASP A 147 -14.54 2.72 2.80
C ASP A 147 -13.57 1.58 3.15
N LEU A 148 -12.98 0.93 2.15
CA LEU A 148 -11.99 -0.14 2.39
C LEU A 148 -10.69 0.39 3.03
N PHE A 149 -10.31 1.63 2.70
CA PHE A 149 -9.05 2.23 3.19
C PHE A 149 -9.21 3.01 4.49
N LEU A 150 -10.34 3.67 4.68
CA LEU A 150 -10.54 4.63 5.78
C LEU A 150 -11.41 4.06 6.91
N GLY A 151 -11.97 2.86 6.72
CA GLY A 151 -13.10 2.41 7.55
C GLY A 151 -14.29 3.33 7.27
N GLU A 152 -15.45 3.18 7.84
CA GLU A 152 -16.64 4.02 7.58
C GLU A 152 -16.29 5.43 7.05
N TYR A 153 -16.43 5.63 5.74
CA TYR A 153 -16.11 6.91 5.09
C TYR A 153 -16.95 8.03 5.70
N LYS A 154 -16.33 8.81 6.56
CA LYS A 154 -16.89 10.04 7.13
C LYS A 154 -16.39 11.29 6.41
N GLY A 155 -15.95 11.12 5.15
CA GLY A 155 -15.35 12.17 4.37
C GLY A 155 -16.36 13.23 3.89
N GLY A 156 -15.79 14.33 3.42
CA GLY A 156 -16.52 15.42 2.81
C GLY A 156 -17.07 15.08 1.42
N PRO A 157 -17.61 16.06 0.70
CA PRO A 157 -18.16 15.85 -0.63
C PRO A 157 -17.12 15.28 -1.60
N VAL A 158 -17.62 14.46 -2.53
CA VAL A 158 -16.84 13.92 -3.65
C VAL A 158 -17.41 14.50 -4.94
N ASP A 159 -16.63 15.29 -5.65
CA ASP A 159 -17.01 15.90 -6.91
C ASP A 159 -16.31 15.26 -8.10
N GLN A 160 -17.07 15.03 -9.16
CA GLN A 160 -16.49 14.60 -10.42
C GLN A 160 -15.91 15.80 -11.18
N ILE A 161 -14.67 15.67 -11.65
CA ILE A 161 -14.01 16.68 -12.49
C ILE A 161 -13.60 16.10 -13.84
N ALA A 162 -13.72 16.89 -14.89
CA ALA A 162 -13.25 16.54 -16.22
C ALA A 162 -11.77 16.91 -16.36
N ILE A 163 -10.88 15.91 -16.39
CA ILE A 163 -9.42 16.11 -16.47
C ILE A 163 -9.00 16.74 -17.83
N ASP A 164 -9.75 16.50 -18.87
CA ASP A 164 -9.53 17.01 -20.22
C ASP A 164 -9.63 18.53 -20.33
N LYS A 165 -10.03 19.21 -19.26
CA LYS A 165 -10.12 20.68 -19.17
C LYS A 165 -8.88 21.34 -18.56
N TYR A 166 -7.92 20.56 -18.11
CA TYR A 166 -6.68 20.99 -17.47
C TYR A 166 -5.47 20.43 -18.24
#